data_ddfbc60911ee8de90f8ce7ebbb07e3f7
#
_entry.id   ddfbc60911ee8de90f8ce7ebbb07e3f7
#
_cell.length_a   1.000
_cell.length_b   1.000
_cell.length_c   1.000
_cell.angle_alpha   90.00
_cell.angle_beta   90.00
_cell.angle_gamma   90.00
#
_symmetry.space_group_name_H-M   'P 1'
#
loop_
_entity.id
_entity.type
_entity.pdbx_description
1 polymer ?
#
loop_
_entity_poly.entity_id
_entity_poly.type
_entity_poly.pdbx_seq_one_letter_code
_entity_poly.pdbx_strand_id
1 'polypeptide(L)'
;MTFPPRITRIGAAGALLSALLVGGTVSVTTADAATASVGSICHSALPSQADDTLKLIDQGGPFPYDQDGTVFSNREGVLPTQQSGYYHEYTVKTPGSPDRGARRIVTGEKRQEDYYTSDHYATFDLIDFGC
;
A
#
# COMPACT_ATOMS: atom_id res chain seq x y z
N MET A 1 11.67 -51.30 38.52
CA MET A 1 11.73 -50.85 38.18
C MET A 1 11.70 -50.19 37.67
N THR A 2 11.72 -50.21 37.61
CA THR A 2 11.77 -49.48 37.07
C THR A 2 11.70 -48.79 36.50
N PHE A 3 11.77 -48.37 36.42
CA PHE A 3 11.68 -47.49 35.81
C PHE A 3 11.68 -46.71 35.49
N PRO A 4 11.61 -46.98 35.79
CA PRO A 4 11.52 -46.25 35.40
C PRO A 4 11.66 -45.38 35.09
N PRO A 5 11.98 -45.36 35.39
CA PRO A 5 12.04 -44.42 35.02
C PRO A 5 11.92 -43.82 34.15
N ARG A 6 11.62 -43.74 34.06
CA ARG A 6 11.42 -43.13 33.22
C ARG A 6 11.22 -42.33 32.68
N ILE A 7 11.14 -42.33 32.87
CA ILE A 7 10.88 -41.70 32.33
C ILE A 7 10.97 -40.87 31.92
N THR A 8 11.07 -40.80 32.19
CA THR A 8 11.06 -39.94 31.72
C THR A 8 11.12 -39.31 31.12
N ARG A 9 11.15 -39.25 31.21
CA ARG A 9 11.04 -38.49 30.50
C ARG A 9 11.01 -37.81 29.91
N ILE A 10 11.06 -37.82 30.04
CA ILE A 10 10.93 -37.20 29.38
C ILE A 10 10.94 -36.39 28.86
N GLY A 11 10.93 -36.21 29.09
CA GLY A 11 10.76 -35.33 28.51
C GLY A 11 10.83 -34.57 28.01
N ALA A 12 10.94 -34.40 28.42
CA ALA A 12 11.10 -33.51 27.95
C ALA A 12 10.93 -32.94 26.96
N ALA A 13 10.85 -33.12 27.03
CA ALA A 13 10.76 -32.63 26.19
C ALA A 13 10.43 -31.85 25.57
N GLY A 14 10.42 -31.71 25.77
CA GLY A 14 10.15 -30.90 25.20
C GLY A 14 10.13 -30.19 24.75
N ALA A 15 10.23 -30.11 24.99
CA ALA A 15 10.19 -29.28 24.51
C ALA A 15 10.18 -28.70 23.88
N LEU A 16 10.16 -28.70 23.94
CA LEU A 16 10.15 -27.96 23.23
C LEU A 16 10.02 -27.45 22.60
N LEU A 17 9.89 -27.39 22.67
CA LEU A 17 9.69 -26.73 21.93
C LEU A 17 9.55 -26.13 21.50
N SER A 18 9.59 -26.11 21.89
CA SER A 18 9.41 -25.37 21.39
C SER A 18 9.29 -24.76 20.85
N ALA A 19 9.29 -24.71 21.17
CA ALA A 19 9.11 -23.97 20.55
C ALA A 19 8.98 -23.43 20.04
N LEU A 20 8.88 -23.26 20.21
CA LEU A 20 8.73 -22.59 19.63
C LEU A 20 8.60 -22.03 19.13
N LEU A 21 8.52 -21.92 19.46
CA LEU A 21 8.32 -21.27 18.94
C LEU A 21 8.22 -20.72 18.48
N VAL A 22 8.26 -20.64 19.08
CA VAL A 22 8.19 -20.06 18.62
C VAL A 22 7.82 -19.54 17.97
N GLY A 23 7.70 -19.48 18.15
CA GLY A 23 7.26 -19.13 16.90
C GLY A 23 6.39 -17.99 16.68
N GLY A 24 5.71 -17.53 17.52
CA GLY A 24 4.75 -16.48 17.27
C GLY A 24 5.26 -15.32 16.44
N THR A 25 6.52 -15.16 16.40
CA THR A 25 7.15 -14.08 15.66
C THR A 25 6.78 -14.03 14.19
N VAL A 26 6.37 -15.15 13.62
CA VAL A 26 6.05 -15.25 12.22
C VAL A 26 4.92 -14.29 11.82
N SER A 27 4.00 -14.04 12.70
CA SER A 27 2.85 -13.18 12.35
C SER A 27 3.28 -11.77 11.97
N VAL A 28 4.39 -11.31 12.47
CA VAL A 28 4.87 -9.96 12.17
C VAL A 28 5.18 -9.82 10.69
N THR A 29 5.73 -10.83 10.07
CA THR A 29 6.07 -10.77 8.66
C THR A 29 4.86 -10.54 7.76
N THR A 30 3.70 -11.04 8.17
CA THR A 30 2.50 -10.86 7.35
C THR A 30 2.16 -9.39 7.19
N ALA A 31 2.25 -8.62 8.26
CA ALA A 31 1.96 -7.19 8.19
C ALA A 31 2.97 -6.46 7.31
N ASP A 32 4.23 -6.84 7.39
CA ASP A 32 5.27 -6.22 6.58
C ASP A 32 5.05 -6.49 5.11
N ALA A 33 4.61 -7.69 4.75
CA ALA A 33 4.36 -8.04 3.36
C ALA A 33 3.24 -7.17 2.77
N ALA A 34 2.19 -6.88 3.51
CA ALA A 34 1.11 -6.02 3.03
C ALA A 34 1.60 -4.59 2.80
N THR A 35 2.44 -4.08 3.69
CA THR A 35 3.01 -2.74 3.56
C THR A 35 3.96 -2.65 2.37
N ALA A 36 4.68 -3.74 2.09
CA ALA A 36 5.68 -3.76 1.03
C ALA A 36 5.08 -3.63 -0.36
N SER A 37 3.76 -3.74 -0.52
CA SER A 37 3.13 -3.56 -1.83
C SER A 37 3.08 -2.10 -2.29
N VAL A 38 3.39 -1.15 -1.42
CA VAL A 38 3.41 0.28 -1.75
C VAL A 38 4.85 0.75 -1.73
N GLY A 39 5.30 1.28 -2.88
CA GLY A 39 6.64 1.86 -3.00
C GLY A 39 6.65 3.33 -2.61
N SER A 40 7.72 4.00 -2.98
CA SER A 40 7.91 5.43 -2.71
C SER A 40 8.52 6.10 -3.93
N ILE A 41 8.11 7.33 -4.21
CA ILE A 41 8.65 8.11 -5.32
C ILE A 41 8.82 9.56 -4.86
N CYS A 42 9.98 10.14 -5.16
CA CYS A 42 10.21 11.56 -4.89
C CYS A 42 9.28 12.41 -5.76
N HIS A 43 8.75 13.47 -5.19
CA HIS A 43 7.95 14.43 -5.94
C HIS A 43 8.69 14.91 -7.20
N SER A 44 10.00 15.15 -7.08
CA SER A 44 10.82 15.60 -8.20
C SER A 44 11.00 14.55 -9.30
N ALA A 45 10.71 13.28 -9.02
CA ALA A 45 10.83 12.20 -10.01
C ALA A 45 9.53 11.92 -10.74
N LEU A 46 8.44 12.58 -10.37
CA LEU A 46 7.16 12.42 -11.04
C LEU A 46 7.19 13.03 -12.45
N PRO A 47 6.42 12.49 -13.40
CA PRO A 47 6.24 13.19 -14.66
C PRO A 47 5.55 14.54 -14.42
N SER A 48 5.83 15.51 -15.26
CA SER A 48 5.30 16.86 -15.07
C SER A 48 3.77 16.89 -15.04
N GLN A 49 3.12 15.97 -15.76
CA GLN A 49 1.66 15.88 -15.78
C GLN A 49 1.11 15.48 -14.41
N ALA A 50 1.86 14.72 -13.62
CA ALA A 50 1.46 14.39 -12.25
C ALA A 50 1.52 15.63 -11.37
N ASP A 51 2.53 16.47 -11.55
CA ASP A 51 2.60 17.74 -10.82
C ASP A 51 1.43 18.65 -11.16
N ASP A 52 1.04 18.70 -12.44
CA ASP A 52 -0.14 19.46 -12.86
C ASP A 52 -1.39 18.97 -12.13
N THR A 53 -1.56 17.66 -12.02
CA THR A 53 -2.70 17.08 -11.31
C THR A 53 -2.68 17.42 -9.83
N LEU A 54 -1.51 17.34 -9.19
CA LEU A 54 -1.38 17.71 -7.78
C LEU A 54 -1.79 19.17 -7.54
N LYS A 55 -1.42 20.06 -8.45
CA LYS A 55 -1.82 21.46 -8.35
C LYS A 55 -3.33 21.63 -8.46
N LEU A 56 -3.97 20.90 -9.37
CA LEU A 56 -5.42 20.94 -9.49
C LEU A 56 -6.11 20.42 -8.23
N ILE A 57 -5.56 19.36 -7.63
CA ILE A 57 -6.09 18.82 -6.38
C ILE A 57 -6.03 19.89 -5.29
N ASP A 58 -4.90 20.59 -5.16
CA ASP A 58 -4.73 21.63 -4.17
C ASP A 58 -5.71 22.79 -4.38
N GLN A 59 -6.01 23.10 -5.63
CA GLN A 59 -6.92 24.19 -5.98
C GLN A 59 -8.39 23.80 -5.88
N GLY A 60 -8.70 22.51 -5.81
CA GLY A 60 -10.09 22.03 -5.83
C GLY A 60 -10.69 21.99 -7.22
N GLY A 61 -9.87 21.97 -8.25
CA GLY A 61 -10.31 21.92 -9.64
C GLY A 61 -10.29 23.29 -10.30
N PRO A 62 -10.95 23.43 -11.47
CA PRO A 62 -11.75 22.40 -12.15
C PRO A 62 -10.86 21.31 -12.76
N PHE A 63 -11.43 20.11 -12.86
CA PHE A 63 -10.71 18.95 -13.37
C PHE A 63 -11.13 18.66 -14.81
N PRO A 64 -10.19 18.14 -15.65
CA PRO A 64 -10.49 17.92 -17.07
C PRO A 64 -11.33 16.67 -17.35
N TYR A 65 -11.46 15.75 -16.41
CA TYR A 65 -12.21 14.51 -16.62
C TYR A 65 -13.30 14.35 -15.57
N ASP A 66 -14.44 13.82 -15.99
CA ASP A 66 -15.59 13.64 -15.07
C ASP A 66 -15.27 12.68 -13.94
N GLN A 67 -14.34 11.73 -14.16
CA GLN A 67 -13.94 10.76 -13.16
C GLN A 67 -13.07 11.36 -12.07
N ASP A 68 -12.47 12.51 -12.31
CA ASP A 68 -11.56 13.12 -11.35
C ASP A 68 -12.30 13.46 -10.05
N GLY A 69 -11.72 13.00 -8.94
CA GLY A 69 -12.31 13.21 -7.62
C GLY A 69 -13.29 12.14 -7.17
N THR A 70 -13.56 11.13 -7.99
CA THR A 70 -14.46 10.06 -7.59
C THR A 70 -13.76 9.12 -6.59
N VAL A 71 -14.59 8.38 -5.83
CA VAL A 71 -14.07 7.45 -4.83
C VAL A 71 -13.32 6.31 -5.51
N PHE A 72 -12.11 6.05 -5.01
CA PHE A 72 -11.34 4.86 -5.37
C PHE A 72 -11.59 3.78 -4.34
N SER A 73 -12.10 2.62 -4.76
CA SER A 73 -12.56 1.60 -3.83
C SER A 73 -11.45 0.78 -3.19
N ASN A 74 -10.24 0.80 -3.75
CA ASN A 74 -9.11 -0.02 -3.27
C ASN A 74 -9.49 -1.51 -3.20
N ARG A 75 -10.24 -1.98 -4.19
CA ARG A 75 -10.81 -3.33 -4.16
C ARG A 75 -9.73 -4.41 -4.09
N GLU A 76 -8.61 -4.22 -4.79
CA GLU A 76 -7.52 -5.19 -4.78
C GLU A 76 -6.66 -5.11 -3.52
N GLY A 77 -6.86 -4.11 -2.68
CA GLY A 77 -6.15 -4.01 -1.41
C GLY A 77 -4.67 -3.67 -1.54
N VAL A 78 -4.25 -3.04 -2.64
CA VAL A 78 -2.85 -2.64 -2.79
C VAL A 78 -2.48 -1.52 -1.82
N LEU A 79 -3.38 -0.56 -1.64
CA LEU A 79 -3.21 0.48 -0.62
C LEU A 79 -3.69 -0.05 0.74
N PRO A 80 -3.28 0.60 1.84
CA PRO A 80 -3.76 0.19 3.17
C PRO A 80 -5.28 0.20 3.22
N THR A 81 -5.85 -0.79 3.90
CA THR A 81 -7.30 -0.92 4.02
C THR A 81 -7.87 0.24 4.83
N GLN A 82 -8.88 0.91 4.27
CA GLN A 82 -9.57 2.02 4.92
C GLN A 82 -11.06 1.89 4.65
N GLN A 83 -11.86 2.68 5.35
CA GLN A 83 -13.30 2.68 5.13
C GLN A 83 -13.64 3.28 3.76
N SER A 84 -14.81 2.93 3.26
CA SER A 84 -15.29 3.43 1.98
C SER A 84 -15.30 4.96 1.97
N GLY A 85 -14.83 5.53 0.85
CA GLY A 85 -14.78 6.98 0.70
C GLY A 85 -13.46 7.60 1.17
N TYR A 86 -12.55 6.81 1.71
CA TYR A 86 -11.26 7.32 2.17
C TYR A 86 -10.37 7.78 1.02
N TYR A 87 -10.38 7.05 -0.11
CA TYR A 87 -9.52 7.34 -1.25
C TYR A 87 -10.31 7.96 -2.39
N HIS A 88 -9.68 8.89 -3.11
CA HIS A 88 -10.23 9.50 -4.31
C HIS A 88 -9.21 9.45 -5.43
N GLU A 89 -9.67 9.26 -6.67
CA GLU A 89 -8.78 9.13 -7.82
C GLU A 89 -8.79 10.38 -8.68
N TYR A 90 -7.65 10.63 -9.34
CA TYR A 90 -7.50 11.75 -10.26
C TYR A 90 -6.63 11.31 -11.43
N THR A 91 -6.95 11.82 -12.62
CA THR A 91 -6.22 11.47 -13.84
C THR A 91 -4.91 12.24 -13.94
N VAL A 92 -3.84 11.51 -14.27
CA VAL A 92 -2.59 12.12 -14.74
C VAL A 92 -2.54 11.91 -16.25
N LYS A 93 -2.49 12.99 -17.01
CA LYS A 93 -2.50 12.89 -18.48
C LYS A 93 -1.28 12.15 -18.96
N THR A 94 -1.49 11.29 -19.97
CA THR A 94 -0.40 10.61 -20.66
C THR A 94 -0.18 11.30 -22.00
N PRO A 95 0.99 11.93 -22.21
CA PRO A 95 1.26 12.63 -23.47
C PRO A 95 1.07 11.71 -24.67
N GLY A 96 0.36 12.20 -25.67
CA GLY A 96 0.14 11.45 -26.90
C GLY A 96 -0.93 10.38 -26.83
N SER A 97 -1.51 10.14 -25.68
CA SER A 97 -2.60 9.17 -25.56
C SER A 97 -3.91 9.76 -26.05
N PRO A 98 -4.69 9.00 -26.85
CA PRO A 98 -6.01 9.47 -27.31
C PRO A 98 -7.07 9.40 -26.24
N ASP A 99 -6.80 8.77 -25.10
CA ASP A 99 -7.75 8.61 -24.01
C ASP A 99 -7.10 9.00 -22.68
N ARG A 100 -7.75 8.64 -21.55
CA ARG A 100 -7.23 8.99 -20.22
C ARG A 100 -5.88 8.34 -19.90
N GLY A 101 -5.53 7.26 -20.62
CA GLY A 101 -4.34 6.49 -20.29
C GLY A 101 -4.49 5.77 -18.96
N ALA A 102 -3.35 5.33 -18.39
CA ALA A 102 -3.34 4.47 -17.20
C ALA A 102 -2.78 5.16 -15.96
N ARG A 103 -2.40 6.42 -16.04
CA ARG A 103 -1.74 7.12 -14.93
C ARG A 103 -2.76 7.83 -14.04
N ARG A 104 -2.59 7.70 -12.74
CA ARG A 104 -3.52 8.29 -11.75
C ARG A 104 -2.76 8.78 -10.53
N ILE A 105 -3.39 9.73 -9.82
CA ILE A 105 -3.06 9.99 -8.43
C ILE A 105 -4.26 9.58 -7.61
N VAL A 106 -4.01 8.87 -6.51
CA VAL A 106 -5.03 8.51 -5.53
C VAL A 106 -4.68 9.20 -4.23
N THR A 107 -5.61 9.98 -3.70
CA THR A 107 -5.41 10.70 -2.45
C THR A 107 -6.05 9.97 -1.29
N GLY A 108 -5.38 9.94 -0.14
CA GLY A 108 -5.97 9.55 1.12
C GLY A 108 -6.41 10.77 1.92
N GLU A 109 -6.83 10.55 3.16
CA GLU A 109 -7.35 11.65 3.99
C GLU A 109 -6.28 12.33 4.82
N LYS A 110 -5.10 11.72 4.97
CA LYS A 110 -4.03 12.34 5.72
C LYS A 110 -3.36 13.40 4.88
N ARG A 111 -2.74 14.36 5.56
CA ARG A 111 -1.99 15.40 4.88
C ARG A 111 -0.88 14.77 4.03
N GLN A 112 -0.80 15.18 2.75
CA GLN A 112 0.21 14.70 1.81
C GLN A 112 0.19 13.19 1.61
N GLU A 113 -0.95 12.57 1.82
CA GLU A 113 -1.11 11.15 1.55
C GLU A 113 -1.59 10.97 0.11
N ASP A 114 -0.66 11.10 -0.83
CA ASP A 114 -0.94 10.99 -2.25
C ASP A 114 -0.10 9.87 -2.84
N TYR A 115 -0.75 9.00 -3.61
CA TYR A 115 -0.12 7.84 -4.24
C TYR A 115 -0.16 8.01 -5.75
N TYR A 116 0.94 7.67 -6.42
CA TYR A 116 1.03 7.70 -7.87
C TYR A 116 0.98 6.29 -8.42
N THR A 117 0.25 6.09 -9.51
CA THR A 117 0.26 4.83 -10.26
C THR A 117 0.41 5.13 -11.74
N SER A 118 1.23 4.33 -12.44
CA SER A 118 1.41 4.43 -13.88
C SER A 118 0.79 3.24 -14.63
N ASP A 119 0.23 2.28 -13.91
CA ASP A 119 -0.23 1.01 -14.46
C ASP A 119 -1.69 0.70 -14.10
N HIS A 120 -2.51 1.73 -14.02
CA HIS A 120 -3.95 1.62 -13.79
C HIS A 120 -4.26 0.84 -12.51
N TYR A 121 -3.65 1.30 -11.40
CA TYR A 121 -3.88 0.82 -10.03
C TYR A 121 -3.25 -0.53 -9.68
N ALA A 122 -2.43 -1.09 -10.56
CA ALA A 122 -1.78 -2.38 -10.24
C ALA A 122 -0.70 -2.22 -9.18
N THR A 123 0.06 -1.12 -9.26
CA THR A 123 1.06 -0.77 -8.25
C THR A 123 0.94 0.70 -7.91
N PHE A 124 1.41 1.06 -6.72
CA PHE A 124 1.39 2.45 -6.24
C PHE A 124 2.71 2.82 -5.59
N ASP A 125 3.07 4.09 -5.73
CA ASP A 125 4.16 4.69 -4.98
C ASP A 125 3.61 5.86 -4.15
N LEU A 126 3.92 5.86 -2.86
CA LEU A 126 3.63 7.02 -2.02
C LEU A 126 4.55 8.17 -2.43
N ILE A 127 3.98 9.34 -2.69
CA ILE A 127 4.76 10.50 -3.12
C ILE A 127 5.44 11.12 -1.90
N ASP A 128 6.76 11.26 -1.99
CA ASP A 128 7.55 11.92 -0.96
C ASP A 128 7.75 13.37 -1.38
N PHE A 129 7.09 14.27 -0.70
CA PHE A 129 7.18 15.70 -1.00
C PHE A 129 8.43 16.35 -0.43
N GLY A 130 9.26 15.59 0.27
CA GLY A 130 10.55 16.07 0.78
C GLY A 130 11.71 15.95 -0.20
N CYS A 131 11.47 15.38 -1.40
CA CYS A 131 12.54 15.24 -2.40
C CYS A 131 12.09 15.33 -3.87
#